data_ec596063b96331ba92df1ddae068917b
#
_entry.id   ec596063b96331ba92df1ddae068917b
#
_cell.length_a   1.000
_cell.length_b   1.000
_cell.length_c   1.000
_cell.angle_alpha   90.00
_cell.angle_beta   90.00
_cell.angle_gamma   90.00
#
_symmetry.space_group_name_H-M   'P 1'
#
loop_
_entity.id
_entity.type
_entity.pdbx_description
1 polymer ?
#
loop_
_entity_poly.entity_id
_entity_poly.type
_entity_poly.pdbx_seq_one_letter_code
_entity_poly.pdbx_strand_id
1 'polypeptide(L)' 'MSVGVRLTLSVLAFVAGLAAWLVVLMLLREVL' A
#
# COMPACT_ATOMS: atom_id res chain seq x y z
N MET A 1 -19.11 -6.24 -11.42
CA MET A 1 -18.62 -5.06 -10.68
C MET A 1 -18.55 -3.84 -11.59
N SER A 2 -18.92 -2.68 -11.09
CA SER A 2 -18.82 -1.45 -11.87
C SER A 2 -17.35 -0.99 -11.95
N VAL A 3 -17.02 -0.22 -12.99
CA VAL A 3 -15.66 0.32 -13.17
C VAL A 3 -15.25 1.18 -11.98
N GLY A 4 -16.20 1.93 -11.41
CA GLY A 4 -15.92 2.77 -10.25
C GLY A 4 -15.49 2.00 -9.02
N VAL A 5 -16.17 0.87 -8.74
CA VAL A 5 -15.82 0.02 -7.60
C VAL A 5 -14.43 -0.59 -7.81
N ARG A 6 -14.16 -1.06 -9.02
CA ARG A 6 -12.85 -1.65 -9.34
C ARG A 6 -11.72 -0.63 -9.18
N LEU A 7 -11.96 0.59 -9.63
CA LEU A 7 -10.99 1.67 -9.51
C LEU A 7 -10.71 2.01 -8.05
N THR A 8 -11.75 2.11 -7.23
CA THR A 8 -11.62 2.39 -5.81
C THR A 8 -10.80 1.32 -5.11
N LEU A 9 -11.09 0.04 -5.39
CA LEU A 9 -10.35 -1.07 -4.80
C LEU A 9 -8.88 -1.06 -5.22
N SER A 10 -8.60 -0.72 -6.48
CA SER A 10 -7.22 -0.64 -6.97
C SER A 10 -6.44 0.47 -6.28
N VAL A 11 -7.05 1.63 -6.10
CA VAL A 11 -6.41 2.76 -5.41
C VAL A 11 -6.13 2.40 -3.95
N LEU A 12 -7.09 1.79 -3.28
CA LEU A 12 -6.92 1.37 -1.89
C LEU A 12 -5.80 0.34 -1.76
N ALA A 13 -5.74 -0.63 -2.65
CA ALA A 13 -4.69 -1.64 -2.65
C ALA A 13 -3.32 -1.02 -2.88
N PHE A 14 -3.23 -0.06 -3.78
CA PHE A 14 -1.99 0.64 -4.08
C PHE A 14 -1.49 1.43 -2.87
N VAL A 15 -2.38 2.18 -2.22
CA VAL A 15 -2.02 2.95 -1.02
C VAL A 15 -1.59 2.02 0.11
N ALA A 16 -2.31 0.93 0.32
CA ALA A 16 -1.96 -0.06 1.33
C ALA A 16 -0.58 -0.68 1.07
N GLY A 17 -0.28 -0.98 -0.18
CA GLY A 17 1.01 -1.53 -0.57
C GLY A 17 2.16 -0.55 -0.29
N LEU A 18 1.96 0.73 -0.62
CA LEU A 18 2.96 1.76 -0.35
C LEU A 18 3.19 1.94 1.15
N ALA A 19 2.12 1.96 1.93
CA ALA A 19 2.22 2.09 3.38
C ALA A 19 3.00 0.92 3.99
N ALA A 20 2.70 -0.30 3.56
CA ALA A 20 3.40 -1.49 4.02
C ALA A 20 4.89 -1.43 3.67
N TRP A 21 5.22 -0.99 2.47
CA TRP A 21 6.59 -0.84 2.02
C TRP A 21 7.36 0.15 2.90
N LEU A 22 6.74 1.30 3.20
CA LEU A 22 7.36 2.30 4.06
C LEU A 22 7.62 1.75 5.46
N VAL A 23 6.69 0.98 6.01
CA VAL A 23 6.84 0.36 7.33
C VAL A 23 8.03 -0.60 7.33
N VAL A 24 8.15 -1.41 6.28
CA VAL A 24 9.26 -2.35 6.15
C VAL A 24 10.60 -1.62 6.08
N LEU A 25 10.67 -0.53 5.32
CA LEU A 25 11.88 0.27 5.22
C LEU A 25 12.26 0.90 6.56
N MET A 26 11.28 1.38 7.30
CA MET A 26 11.52 1.95 8.63
C MET A 26 12.08 0.91 9.60
N LEU A 27 11.53 -0.29 9.59
CA LEU A 27 12.02 -1.39 10.44
C LEU A 27 13.45 -1.78 10.06
N LEU A 28 13.74 -1.81 8.77
CA LEU A 28 15.08 -2.11 8.28
C LEU A 28 16.09 -1.09 8.75
N ARG A 29 15.73 0.18 8.76
CA ARG A 29 16.60 1.26 9.23
C ARG A 29 16.93 1.13 10.71
N GLU A 30 16.00 0.67 11.51
CA GLU A 30 16.21 0.48 12.96
C GLU A 30 17.19 -0.65 13.24
N VAL A 31 17.19 -1.68 12.39
CA VAL A 31 18.09 -2.82 12.55
C VAL A 31 19.48 -2.49 12.03
N LEU A 32 19.57 -1.69 10.98
CA LEU A 32 20.83 -1.27 10.40
C LEU A 32 21.41 -0.08 11.17
#